data_7e14ce25a679daf48598ea07ebfd35d9
#
_entry.id   7e14ce25a679daf48598ea07ebfd35d9
#
_cell.length_a   1.000
_cell.length_b   1.000
_cell.length_c   1.000
_cell.angle_alpha   90.00
_cell.angle_beta   90.00
_cell.angle_gamma   90.00
#
_symmetry.space_group_name_H-M   'P 1'
#
loop_
_entity.id
_entity.type
_entity.pdbx_description
1 polymer ?
#
loop_
_entity_poly.entity_id
_entity_poly.type
_entity_poly.pdbx_seq_one_letter_code
_entity_poly.pdbx_strand_id
1 'polypeptide(L)'
;SSLVGSEMCIRDSPYTGTLKIGHNVKIGYFAQNQASLLDESITVFDTIDRVAVGDIRTKIRDILGAFMFGGEASDKKVKVLSGGEKTRLAMIRLLLEPVNLLILDEPTNHLDMRTKDVLKQAIRDFNGTVILVSHDREFLDGLVSKVYEFGGGQVREHLGGIYDFLESRKLDSLRELEQRATVSKTEKDGNISKDSASSAKSEDSKLSYGAVSYTHLRA
;
A
#
# COMPACT_ATOMS: atom_id res chain seq x y z
N SER A 1 -5.78 -23.87 -2.37
CA SER A 1 -5.58 -23.97 -0.92
C SER A 1 -4.76 -22.81 -0.33
N SER A 2 -4.61 -21.72 -1.07
CA SER A 2 -3.78 -20.55 -0.70
C SER A 2 -4.56 -19.39 -0.08
N LEU A 3 -5.84 -19.56 0.22
CA LEU A 3 -6.71 -18.53 0.80
C LEU A 3 -6.61 -18.39 2.33
N VAL A 4 -5.82 -19.24 2.98
CA VAL A 4 -5.80 -19.33 4.46
C VAL A 4 -5.19 -18.08 5.12
N GLY A 5 -4.23 -17.42 4.48
CA GLY A 5 -3.57 -16.23 5.07
C GLY A 5 -4.41 -14.96 5.01
N SER A 6 -5.10 -14.71 3.90
CA SER A 6 -5.89 -13.48 3.72
C SER A 6 -7.24 -13.51 4.43
N GLU A 7 -7.88 -14.70 4.51
CA GLU A 7 -9.12 -14.85 5.28
C GLU A 7 -8.88 -14.71 6.79
N MET A 8 -7.71 -15.10 7.28
CA MET A 8 -7.37 -15.04 8.70
C MET A 8 -7.26 -13.59 9.18
N CYS A 9 -6.61 -12.70 8.43
CA CYS A 9 -6.52 -11.27 8.80
C CYS A 9 -7.87 -10.55 8.81
N ILE A 10 -8.81 -10.94 7.96
CA ILE A 10 -10.16 -10.34 7.90
C ILE A 10 -11.06 -10.88 9.03
N ARG A 11 -10.84 -12.12 9.48
CA ARG A 11 -11.64 -12.76 10.53
C ARG A 11 -11.24 -12.39 11.95
N ASP A 12 -9.96 -12.08 12.17
CA ASP A 12 -9.41 -11.93 13.52
C ASP A 12 -9.54 -10.51 14.09
N SER A 13 -9.92 -9.53 13.28
CA SER A 13 -10.19 -8.16 13.76
C SER A 13 -11.69 -7.96 13.94
N PRO A 14 -12.17 -7.54 15.14
CA PRO A 14 -13.56 -7.21 15.33
C PRO A 14 -13.92 -6.00 14.46
N TYR A 15 -14.79 -6.20 13.50
CA TYR A 15 -15.33 -5.13 12.67
C TYR A 15 -16.85 -5.10 12.77
N THR A 16 -17.43 -3.92 12.63
CA THR A 16 -18.87 -3.73 12.55
C THR A 16 -19.24 -3.47 11.09
N GLY A 17 -20.26 -4.17 10.60
CA GLY A 17 -20.71 -4.04 9.23
C GLY A 17 -20.74 -5.37 8.49
N THR A 18 -21.05 -5.33 7.20
CA THR A 18 -21.10 -6.51 6.34
C THR A 18 -20.08 -6.40 5.23
N LEU A 19 -19.10 -7.30 5.20
CA LEU A 19 -18.16 -7.48 4.09
C LEU A 19 -18.66 -8.61 3.20
N LYS A 20 -18.89 -8.31 1.92
CA LYS A 20 -19.26 -9.32 0.91
C LYS A 20 -18.28 -9.29 -0.24
N ILE A 21 -17.52 -10.38 -0.40
CA ILE A 21 -16.61 -10.56 -1.54
C ILE A 21 -17.46 -10.97 -2.76
N GLY A 22 -17.19 -10.33 -3.90
CA GLY A 22 -17.86 -10.62 -5.17
C GLY A 22 -17.57 -12.03 -5.70
N HIS A 23 -18.42 -12.51 -6.57
CA HIS A 23 -18.39 -13.88 -7.07
C HIS A 23 -17.13 -14.09 -7.92
N ASN A 24 -16.32 -14.26 -8.30
CA ASN A 24 -15.09 -14.46 -9.09
C ASN A 24 -13.90 -13.61 -8.62
N VAL A 25 -13.95 -13.03 -7.43
CA VAL A 25 -12.83 -12.26 -6.91
C VAL A 25 -11.80 -13.20 -6.31
N LYS A 26 -10.60 -13.19 -6.89
CA LYS A 26 -9.41 -13.88 -6.37
C LYS A 26 -8.47 -12.85 -5.79
N ILE A 27 -8.33 -12.86 -4.48
CA ILE A 27 -7.56 -11.86 -3.74
C ILE A 27 -6.12 -12.35 -3.57
N GLY A 28 -5.16 -11.51 -3.94
CA GLY A 28 -3.76 -11.62 -3.54
C GLY A 28 -3.47 -10.54 -2.50
N TYR A 29 -3.00 -10.93 -1.33
CA TYR A 29 -2.69 -9.99 -0.25
C TYR A 29 -1.21 -10.05 0.11
N PHE A 30 -0.55 -8.90 0.11
CA PHE A 30 0.82 -8.75 0.55
C PHE A 30 0.86 -7.95 1.85
N ALA A 31 1.22 -8.63 2.94
CA ALA A 31 1.47 -8.03 4.23
C ALA A 31 2.94 -8.17 4.63
N GLN A 32 3.36 -7.46 5.65
CA GLN A 32 4.73 -7.51 6.18
C GLN A 32 5.22 -8.94 6.55
N ASN A 33 4.30 -9.87 6.84
CA ASN A 33 4.61 -11.23 7.29
C ASN A 33 4.67 -12.28 6.16
N GLN A 34 4.52 -11.90 4.91
CA GLN A 34 4.46 -12.84 3.77
C GLN A 34 5.74 -13.67 3.59
N ALA A 35 6.87 -13.15 4.03
CA ALA A 35 8.14 -13.88 4.00
C ALA A 35 8.11 -15.19 4.80
N SER A 36 7.31 -15.27 5.87
CA SER A 36 7.18 -16.48 6.70
C SER A 36 6.36 -17.60 6.06
N LEU A 37 5.63 -17.30 4.98
CA LEU A 37 4.82 -18.28 4.25
C LEU A 37 5.60 -19.00 3.14
N LEU A 38 6.87 -18.66 2.95
CA LEU A 38 7.72 -19.31 1.96
C LEU A 38 8.21 -20.67 2.47
N ASP A 39 8.24 -21.65 1.56
CA ASP A 39 8.86 -22.97 1.83
C ASP A 39 10.40 -22.83 1.84
N GLU A 40 10.97 -22.85 3.01
CA GLU A 40 12.43 -22.66 3.20
C GLU A 40 13.29 -23.81 2.66
N SER A 41 12.69 -24.96 2.35
CA SER A 41 13.39 -26.17 1.90
C SER A 41 13.77 -26.18 0.43
N ILE A 42 13.04 -25.38 -0.38
CA ILE A 42 13.20 -25.30 -1.84
C ILE A 42 14.05 -24.12 -2.28
N THR A 43 14.38 -24.07 -3.56
CA THR A 43 15.14 -22.95 -4.15
C THR A 43 14.26 -21.74 -4.47
N VAL A 44 14.91 -20.59 -4.68
CA VAL A 44 14.26 -19.38 -5.17
C VAL A 44 13.55 -19.67 -6.50
N PHE A 45 14.23 -20.35 -7.42
CA PHE A 45 13.67 -20.75 -8.70
C PHE A 45 12.43 -21.61 -8.54
N ASP A 46 12.51 -22.68 -7.75
CA ASP A 46 11.39 -23.61 -7.52
C ASP A 46 10.18 -22.91 -6.89
N THR A 47 10.41 -21.92 -6.04
CA THR A 47 9.34 -21.11 -5.42
C THR A 47 8.50 -20.42 -6.49
N ILE A 48 9.13 -19.90 -7.53
CA ILE A 48 8.45 -19.18 -8.62
C ILE A 48 7.90 -20.16 -9.67
N ASP A 49 8.62 -21.23 -9.99
CA ASP A 49 8.15 -22.22 -10.97
C ASP A 49 6.84 -22.89 -10.55
N ARG A 50 6.61 -23.07 -9.24
CA ARG A 50 5.35 -23.64 -8.72
C ARG A 50 4.12 -22.77 -8.98
N VAL A 51 4.27 -21.46 -9.13
CA VAL A 51 3.15 -20.51 -9.35
C VAL A 51 3.10 -20.00 -10.78
N ALA A 52 4.20 -20.07 -11.50
CA ALA A 52 4.29 -19.61 -12.88
C ALA A 52 3.44 -20.47 -13.83
N VAL A 53 2.60 -19.83 -14.64
CA VAL A 53 1.71 -20.48 -15.61
C VAL A 53 1.99 -19.96 -17.02
N GLY A 54 1.91 -20.86 -18.01
CA GLY A 54 2.06 -20.50 -19.42
C GLY A 54 3.43 -19.89 -19.75
N ASP A 55 3.42 -18.83 -20.55
CA ASP A 55 4.64 -18.17 -21.05
C ASP A 55 5.52 -17.54 -19.95
N ILE A 56 4.95 -17.33 -18.77
CA ILE A 56 5.70 -16.80 -17.61
C ILE A 56 6.81 -17.78 -17.22
N ARG A 57 6.59 -19.09 -17.35
CA ARG A 57 7.59 -20.12 -17.05
C ARG A 57 8.89 -19.96 -17.83
N THR A 58 8.81 -19.55 -19.08
CA THR A 58 9.99 -19.32 -19.92
C THR A 58 10.79 -18.10 -19.50
N LYS A 59 10.17 -17.16 -18.78
CA LYS A 59 10.73 -15.88 -18.36
C LYS A 59 11.12 -15.81 -16.87
N ILE A 60 11.00 -16.94 -16.14
CA ILE A 60 11.28 -16.95 -14.69
C ILE A 60 12.65 -16.38 -14.36
N ARG A 61 13.70 -16.75 -15.08
CA ARG A 61 15.06 -16.28 -14.84
C ARG A 61 15.22 -14.77 -15.08
N ASP A 62 14.53 -14.25 -16.07
CA ASP A 62 14.54 -12.81 -16.38
C ASP A 62 13.82 -12.02 -15.27
N ILE A 63 12.66 -12.52 -14.85
CA ILE A 63 11.88 -11.94 -13.75
C ILE A 63 12.71 -11.96 -12.46
N LEU A 64 13.28 -13.10 -12.11
CA LEU A 64 14.15 -13.23 -10.94
C LEU A 64 15.35 -12.29 -11.02
N GLY A 65 15.98 -12.17 -12.20
CA GLY A 65 17.08 -11.24 -12.45
C GLY A 65 16.69 -9.78 -12.23
N ALA A 66 15.50 -9.37 -12.69
CA ALA A 66 14.98 -8.02 -12.49
C ALA A 66 14.79 -7.68 -11.00
N PHE A 67 14.42 -8.67 -10.20
CA PHE A 67 14.29 -8.55 -8.74
C PHE A 67 15.56 -8.93 -7.96
N MET A 68 16.74 -8.88 -8.57
CA MET A 68 18.04 -9.13 -7.94
C MET A 68 18.29 -10.58 -7.49
N PHE A 69 17.62 -11.55 -8.12
CA PHE A 69 17.88 -12.99 -7.96
C PHE A 69 18.49 -13.62 -9.23
N GLY A 70 19.35 -12.87 -9.93
CA GLY A 70 20.02 -13.37 -11.14
C GLY A 70 21.13 -14.38 -10.86
N GLY A 71 21.45 -15.20 -11.87
CA GLY A 71 22.53 -16.19 -11.81
C GLY A 71 22.37 -17.20 -10.66
N GLU A 72 23.46 -17.43 -9.94
CA GLU A 72 23.50 -18.39 -8.81
C GLU A 72 22.54 -18.06 -7.67
N ALA A 73 22.05 -16.81 -7.57
CA ALA A 73 21.11 -16.43 -6.53
C ALA A 73 19.77 -17.15 -6.69
N SER A 74 19.37 -17.50 -7.92
CA SER A 74 18.14 -18.24 -8.19
C SER A 74 18.17 -19.69 -7.69
N ASP A 75 19.37 -20.27 -7.58
CA ASP A 75 19.53 -21.67 -7.17
C ASP A 75 19.75 -21.81 -5.65
N LYS A 76 19.85 -20.70 -4.92
CA LYS A 76 19.93 -20.70 -3.45
C LYS A 76 18.62 -21.19 -2.84
N LYS A 77 18.72 -21.90 -1.73
CA LYS A 77 17.55 -22.27 -0.93
C LYS A 77 16.98 -21.06 -0.20
N VAL A 78 15.66 -20.99 -0.09
CA VAL A 78 14.95 -19.88 0.58
C VAL A 78 15.43 -19.69 2.03
N LYS A 79 15.81 -20.75 2.73
CA LYS A 79 16.30 -20.68 4.12
C LYS A 79 17.54 -19.82 4.31
N VAL A 80 18.39 -19.67 3.28
CA VAL A 80 19.65 -18.90 3.38
C VAL A 80 19.49 -17.42 2.99
N LEU A 81 18.30 -17.03 2.56
CA LEU A 81 17.97 -15.66 2.19
C LEU A 81 17.84 -14.77 3.43
N SER A 82 18.26 -13.53 3.31
CA SER A 82 17.96 -12.46 4.28
C SER A 82 16.45 -12.17 4.34
N GLY A 83 15.99 -11.50 5.40
CA GLY A 83 14.59 -11.10 5.53
C GLY A 83 14.09 -10.27 4.35
N GLY A 84 14.89 -9.30 3.88
CA GLY A 84 14.56 -8.48 2.71
C GLY A 84 14.49 -9.27 1.40
N GLU A 85 15.37 -10.25 1.20
CA GLU A 85 15.32 -11.14 0.05
C GLU A 85 14.08 -12.04 0.10
N LYS A 86 13.73 -12.60 1.26
CA LYS A 86 12.50 -13.38 1.44
C LYS A 86 11.26 -12.53 1.13
N THR A 87 11.22 -11.30 1.59
CA THR A 87 10.11 -10.36 1.31
C THR A 87 9.99 -10.10 -0.19
N ARG A 88 11.10 -9.84 -0.90
CA ARG A 88 11.09 -9.69 -2.37
C ARG A 88 10.61 -10.94 -3.08
N LEU A 89 11.08 -12.10 -2.67
CA LEU A 89 10.67 -13.39 -3.26
C LEU A 89 9.17 -13.64 -3.08
N ALA A 90 8.64 -13.37 -1.89
CA ALA A 90 7.22 -13.48 -1.60
C ALA A 90 6.39 -12.54 -2.49
N MET A 91 6.90 -11.33 -2.75
CA MET A 91 6.25 -10.38 -3.65
C MET A 91 6.22 -10.86 -5.10
N ILE A 92 7.36 -11.35 -5.64
CA ILE A 92 7.41 -11.91 -6.99
C ILE A 92 6.39 -13.05 -7.12
N ARG A 93 6.38 -13.96 -6.15
CA ARG A 93 5.45 -15.07 -6.12
C ARG A 93 4.00 -14.58 -6.22
N LEU A 94 3.61 -13.59 -5.39
CA LEU A 94 2.26 -13.04 -5.37
C LEU A 94 1.86 -12.38 -6.70
N LEU A 95 2.77 -11.62 -7.32
CA LEU A 95 2.53 -10.97 -8.62
C LEU A 95 2.30 -11.95 -9.76
N LEU A 96 2.80 -13.19 -9.63
CA LEU A 96 2.66 -14.25 -10.63
C LEU A 96 1.49 -15.19 -10.34
N GLU A 97 0.83 -15.07 -9.18
CA GLU A 97 -0.38 -15.83 -8.88
C GLU A 97 -1.56 -15.34 -9.73
N PRO A 98 -2.46 -16.22 -10.15
CA PRO A 98 -3.62 -15.85 -10.99
C PRO A 98 -4.72 -15.17 -10.15
N VAL A 99 -4.44 -13.99 -9.65
CA VAL A 99 -5.35 -13.15 -8.87
C VAL A 99 -5.88 -11.99 -9.72
N ASN A 100 -7.03 -11.42 -9.36
CA ASN A 100 -7.63 -10.28 -10.05
C ASN A 100 -7.90 -9.08 -9.11
N LEU A 101 -7.67 -9.26 -7.82
CA LEU A 101 -7.61 -8.20 -6.83
C LEU A 101 -6.31 -8.33 -6.04
N LEU A 102 -5.44 -7.35 -6.17
CA LEU A 102 -4.15 -7.32 -5.49
C LEU A 102 -4.18 -6.25 -4.40
N ILE A 103 -3.91 -6.65 -3.17
CA ILE A 103 -3.84 -5.74 -2.02
C ILE A 103 -2.40 -5.75 -1.53
N LEU A 104 -1.74 -4.58 -1.59
CA LEU A 104 -0.35 -4.41 -1.20
C LEU A 104 -0.26 -3.43 -0.04
N ASP A 105 0.20 -3.93 1.11
CA ASP A 105 0.39 -3.14 2.33
C ASP A 105 1.88 -2.87 2.53
N GLU A 106 2.27 -1.59 2.37
CA GLU A 106 3.64 -1.09 2.43
C GLU A 106 4.65 -1.91 1.60
N PRO A 107 4.36 -2.14 0.29
CA PRO A 107 5.17 -3.05 -0.53
C PRO A 107 6.58 -2.55 -0.81
N THR A 108 6.84 -1.26 -0.60
CA THR A 108 8.14 -0.61 -0.84
C THR A 108 9.11 -0.72 0.33
N ASN A 109 8.65 -1.21 1.48
CA ASN A 109 9.50 -1.36 2.65
C ASN A 109 10.66 -2.32 2.38
N HIS A 110 11.87 -1.87 2.70
CA HIS A 110 13.13 -2.62 2.50
C HIS A 110 13.51 -2.89 1.03
N LEU A 111 12.87 -2.22 0.05
CA LEU A 111 13.25 -2.30 -1.35
C LEU A 111 14.23 -1.18 -1.72
N ASP A 112 15.26 -1.54 -2.49
CA ASP A 112 16.12 -0.57 -3.16
C ASP A 112 15.38 0.10 -4.35
N MET A 113 15.94 1.19 -4.85
CA MET A 113 15.31 2.00 -5.91
C MET A 113 15.01 1.18 -7.17
N ARG A 114 15.94 0.32 -7.60
CA ARG A 114 15.74 -0.51 -8.80
C ARG A 114 14.61 -1.50 -8.63
N THR A 115 14.53 -2.14 -7.47
CA THR A 115 13.47 -3.09 -7.16
C THR A 115 12.11 -2.39 -7.07
N LYS A 116 12.07 -1.14 -6.55
CA LYS A 116 10.85 -0.31 -6.57
C LYS A 116 10.37 -0.01 -7.99
N ASP A 117 11.28 0.32 -8.92
CA ASP A 117 10.93 0.59 -10.30
C ASP A 117 10.37 -0.66 -11.01
N VAL A 118 10.99 -1.81 -10.78
CA VAL A 118 10.50 -3.09 -11.31
C VAL A 118 9.12 -3.42 -10.76
N LEU A 119 8.92 -3.25 -9.45
CA LEU A 119 7.61 -3.44 -8.81
C LEU A 119 6.56 -2.48 -9.38
N LYS A 120 6.93 -1.20 -9.54
CA LYS A 120 6.06 -0.17 -10.13
C LYS A 120 5.61 -0.56 -11.54
N GLN A 121 6.52 -1.07 -12.36
CA GLN A 121 6.19 -1.55 -13.69
C GLN A 121 5.30 -2.81 -13.65
N ALA A 122 5.61 -3.77 -12.79
CA ALA A 122 4.80 -4.99 -12.64
C ALA A 122 3.36 -4.68 -12.21
N ILE A 123 3.18 -3.68 -11.34
CA ILE A 123 1.83 -3.22 -10.92
C ILE A 123 1.11 -2.53 -12.10
N ARG A 124 1.81 -1.74 -12.92
CA ARG A 124 1.23 -1.11 -14.13
C ARG A 124 0.74 -2.13 -15.15
N ASP A 125 1.47 -3.22 -15.29
CA ASP A 125 1.17 -4.30 -16.25
C ASP A 125 0.16 -5.30 -15.70
N PHE A 126 -0.23 -5.16 -14.43
CA PHE A 126 -1.19 -6.08 -13.80
C PHE A 126 -2.61 -5.87 -14.34
N ASN A 127 -3.21 -6.96 -14.87
CA ASN A 127 -4.58 -6.96 -15.39
C ASN A 127 -5.59 -7.24 -14.26
N GLY A 128 -5.88 -6.24 -13.44
CA GLY A 128 -6.83 -6.38 -12.35
C GLY A 128 -6.93 -5.11 -11.53
N THR A 129 -7.58 -5.25 -10.40
CA THR A 129 -7.70 -4.17 -9.44
C THR A 129 -6.56 -4.22 -8.43
N VAL A 130 -5.94 -3.09 -8.15
CA VAL A 130 -4.88 -2.98 -7.14
C VAL A 130 -5.30 -2.00 -6.05
N ILE A 131 -5.16 -2.42 -4.81
CA ILE A 131 -5.27 -1.56 -3.62
C ILE A 131 -3.88 -1.43 -3.03
N LEU A 132 -3.39 -0.19 -2.96
CA LEU A 132 -2.07 0.13 -2.42
C LEU A 132 -2.21 0.90 -1.13
N VAL A 133 -1.54 0.43 -0.09
CA VAL A 133 -1.30 1.19 1.14
C VAL A 133 0.18 1.52 1.17
N SER A 134 0.56 2.79 1.08
CA SER A 134 1.96 3.20 1.11
C SER A 134 2.13 4.64 1.56
N HIS A 135 3.25 4.90 2.23
CA HIS A 135 3.72 6.25 2.56
C HIS A 135 4.69 6.81 1.51
N ASP A 136 5.10 6.01 0.54
CA ASP A 136 6.03 6.39 -0.52
C ASP A 136 5.30 7.09 -1.67
N ARG A 137 5.30 8.42 -1.65
CA ARG A 137 4.60 9.26 -2.63
C ARG A 137 5.14 9.12 -4.04
N GLU A 138 6.46 8.98 -4.18
CA GLU A 138 7.11 8.81 -5.49
C GLU A 138 6.74 7.45 -6.10
N PHE A 139 6.60 6.44 -5.28
CA PHE A 139 6.13 5.14 -5.72
C PHE A 139 4.67 5.20 -6.19
N LEU A 140 3.79 5.88 -5.44
CA LEU A 140 2.37 6.02 -5.77
C LEU A 140 2.13 6.89 -7.02
N ASP A 141 3.05 7.79 -7.35
CA ASP A 141 2.92 8.70 -8.49
C ASP A 141 2.81 7.94 -9.82
N GLY A 142 1.79 8.26 -10.59
CA GLY A 142 1.48 7.60 -11.87
C GLY A 142 1.05 6.13 -11.76
N LEU A 143 0.83 5.61 -10.52
CA LEU A 143 0.19 4.31 -10.30
C LEU A 143 -1.28 4.45 -9.95
N VAL A 144 -1.62 5.49 -9.20
CA VAL A 144 -2.94 5.63 -8.59
C VAL A 144 -3.81 6.61 -9.34
N SER A 145 -5.09 6.26 -9.52
CA SER A 145 -6.12 7.09 -10.15
C SER A 145 -7.18 7.56 -9.16
N LYS A 146 -7.18 6.99 -7.95
CA LYS A 146 -8.07 7.34 -6.86
C LYS A 146 -7.35 7.20 -5.53
N VAL A 147 -7.64 8.09 -4.61
CA VAL A 147 -7.12 8.04 -3.23
C VAL A 147 -8.30 8.00 -2.27
N TYR A 148 -8.27 7.06 -1.34
CA TYR A 148 -9.22 7.00 -0.23
C TYR A 148 -8.56 7.50 1.05
N GLU A 149 -9.11 8.56 1.60
CA GLU A 149 -8.66 9.13 2.87
C GLU A 149 -9.54 8.62 4.00
N PHE A 150 -8.91 8.05 5.02
CA PHE A 150 -9.59 7.61 6.24
C PHE A 150 -9.31 8.60 7.36
N GLY A 151 -10.35 9.22 7.89
CA GLY A 151 -10.21 10.18 8.98
C GLY A 151 -11.56 10.58 9.57
N GLY A 152 -11.58 10.89 10.88
CA GLY A 152 -12.80 11.35 11.56
C GLY A 152 -13.98 10.37 11.50
N GLY A 153 -13.73 9.06 11.40
CA GLY A 153 -14.79 8.05 11.26
C GLY A 153 -15.44 8.01 9.87
N GLN A 154 -14.88 8.68 8.90
CA GLN A 154 -15.37 8.75 7.52
C GLN A 154 -14.30 8.32 6.52
N VAL A 155 -14.75 7.86 5.36
CA VAL A 155 -13.90 7.59 4.20
C VAL A 155 -14.26 8.60 3.12
N ARG A 156 -13.26 9.32 2.62
CA ARG A 156 -13.42 10.29 1.53
C ARG A 156 -12.69 9.79 0.30
N GLU A 157 -13.38 9.77 -0.84
CA GLU A 157 -12.80 9.43 -2.13
C GLU A 157 -12.32 10.70 -2.82
N HIS A 158 -11.07 10.67 -3.28
CA HIS A 158 -10.46 11.71 -4.12
C HIS A 158 -10.11 11.10 -5.47
N LEU A 159 -10.63 11.68 -6.54
CA LEU A 159 -10.28 11.32 -7.91
C LEU A 159 -8.99 12.03 -8.30
N GLY A 160 -8.11 11.31 -9.00
CA GLY A 160 -6.79 11.81 -9.40
C GLY A 160 -5.63 11.08 -8.74
N GLY A 161 -4.43 11.55 -9.04
CA GLY A 161 -3.19 10.99 -8.51
C GLY A 161 -2.90 11.42 -7.07
N ILE A 162 -1.80 10.90 -6.55
CA ILE A 162 -1.37 11.24 -5.18
C ILE A 162 -1.05 12.72 -5.02
N TYR A 163 -0.48 13.36 -6.04
CA TYR A 163 -0.15 14.79 -5.97
C TYR A 163 -1.38 15.68 -6.05
N ASP A 164 -2.39 15.31 -6.86
CA ASP A 164 -3.68 16.02 -6.91
C ASP A 164 -4.36 16.01 -5.54
N PHE A 165 -4.34 14.86 -4.87
CA PHE A 165 -4.83 14.72 -3.50
C PHE A 165 -4.07 15.61 -2.51
N LEU A 166 -2.74 15.62 -2.55
CA LEU A 166 -1.92 16.41 -1.64
C LEU A 166 -2.12 17.92 -1.84
N GLU A 167 -2.27 18.37 -3.08
CA GLU A 167 -2.58 19.78 -3.41
C GLU A 167 -3.96 20.18 -2.88
N SER A 168 -4.97 19.36 -3.11
CA SER A 168 -6.32 19.57 -2.59
C SER A 168 -6.32 19.71 -1.06
N ARG A 169 -5.62 18.80 -0.37
CA ARG A 169 -5.47 18.85 1.11
C ARG A 169 -4.77 20.09 1.61
N LYS A 170 -3.74 20.55 0.90
CA LYS A 170 -3.03 21.80 1.24
C LYS A 170 -3.96 23.01 1.10
N LEU A 171 -4.76 23.06 0.06
CA LEU A 171 -5.73 24.14 -0.13
C LEU A 171 -6.83 24.13 0.93
N ASP A 172 -7.34 22.98 1.32
CA ASP A 172 -8.33 22.86 2.38
C ASP A 172 -7.79 23.31 3.73
N SER A 173 -6.57 22.91 4.09
CA SER A 173 -5.95 23.36 5.34
C SER A 173 -5.68 24.87 5.37
N LEU A 174 -5.33 25.48 4.24
CA LEU A 174 -5.18 26.94 4.15
C LEU A 174 -6.53 27.65 4.35
N ARG A 175 -7.61 27.16 3.73
CA ARG A 175 -8.96 27.69 3.91
C ARG A 175 -9.46 27.60 5.35
N GLU A 176 -9.18 26.48 6.02
CA GLU A 176 -9.50 26.30 7.44
C GLU A 176 -8.75 27.31 8.33
N LEU A 177 -7.46 27.57 8.04
CA LEU A 177 -6.67 28.57 8.75
C LEU A 177 -7.20 30.00 8.53
N GLU A 178 -7.57 30.34 7.31
CA GLU A 178 -8.19 31.63 6.99
C GLU A 178 -9.54 31.82 7.69
N GLN A 179 -10.39 30.80 7.72
CA GLN A 179 -11.66 30.84 8.44
C GLN A 179 -11.46 31.02 9.95
N ARG A 180 -10.50 30.33 10.56
CA ARG A 180 -10.16 30.53 11.98
C ARG A 180 -9.63 31.94 12.26
N ALA A 181 -8.83 32.49 11.34
CA ALA A 181 -8.30 33.85 11.48
C ALA A 181 -9.40 34.92 11.32
N THR A 182 -10.41 34.68 10.50
CA THR A 182 -11.55 35.61 10.36
C THR A 182 -12.49 35.55 11.55
N VAL A 183 -12.76 34.37 12.10
CA VAL A 183 -13.58 34.21 13.31
C VAL A 183 -12.90 34.87 14.52
N SER A 184 -11.58 34.74 14.66
CA SER A 184 -10.83 35.38 15.77
C SER A 184 -10.74 36.89 15.66
N LYS A 185 -10.92 37.48 14.49
CA LYS A 185 -11.00 38.95 14.31
C LYS A 185 -12.39 39.50 14.67
N THR A 186 -13.44 38.76 14.42
CA THR A 186 -14.81 39.15 14.72
C THR A 186 -15.11 39.14 16.23
N GLU A 187 -14.43 38.29 16.99
CA GLU A 187 -14.57 38.23 18.46
C GLU A 187 -13.78 39.33 19.21
N LYS A 188 -12.77 39.92 18.55
CA LYS A 188 -11.98 41.02 19.18
C LYS A 188 -12.60 42.40 19.12
N ASP A 189 -13.58 42.63 18.25
CA ASP A 189 -14.29 43.90 18.15
C ASP A 189 -15.51 44.03 19.09
N GLY A 190 -15.78 43.06 19.91
CA GLY A 190 -16.99 42.96 20.73
C GLY A 190 -16.83 42.80 22.23
N ASN A 191 -15.65 42.98 22.84
CA ASN A 191 -15.63 43.14 24.30
C ASN A 191 -14.23 43.60 24.85
N ILE A 192 -14.20 44.83 25.35
CA ILE A 192 -13.12 45.31 26.21
C ILE A 192 -13.58 45.07 27.65
N SER A 193 -13.10 44.08 28.32
CA SER A 193 -12.77 44.12 29.78
C SER A 193 -12.16 42.82 30.28
N LYS A 194 -10.93 42.96 30.71
CA LYS A 194 -10.20 42.41 31.88
C LYS A 194 -10.13 40.92 32.19
N ASP A 195 -8.87 40.53 32.22
CA ASP A 195 -8.15 39.72 33.23
C ASP A 195 -8.11 38.19 33.08
N SER A 196 -6.88 37.81 33.04
CA SER A 196 -6.19 36.67 33.66
C SER A 196 -5.65 35.58 32.75
N ALA A 197 -4.34 35.44 32.84
CA ALA A 197 -3.48 34.44 32.28
C ALA A 197 -3.85 33.02 32.72
N SER A 198 -3.90 32.09 31.77
CA SER A 198 -3.48 30.73 32.03
C SER A 198 -3.02 30.03 30.73
N SER A 199 -1.86 29.44 30.83
CA SER A 199 -1.13 28.68 29.85
C SER A 199 -1.95 27.51 29.25
N ALA A 200 -2.20 27.51 27.95
CA ALA A 200 -2.65 26.33 27.23
C ALA A 200 -1.48 25.72 26.45
N LYS A 201 -1.07 24.55 26.87
CA LYS A 201 -0.18 23.65 26.16
C LYS A 201 -0.82 23.29 24.82
N SER A 202 -0.08 23.51 23.73
CA SER A 202 -0.38 22.95 22.42
C SER A 202 -0.13 21.46 22.45
N GLU A 203 -1.18 20.66 22.49
CA GLU A 203 -1.12 19.24 22.14
C GLU A 203 -1.08 19.13 20.62
N ASP A 204 0.10 18.81 20.13
CA ASP A 204 0.34 18.38 18.76
C ASP A 204 -0.37 17.02 18.55
N SER A 205 -1.63 17.05 18.07
CA SER A 205 -2.31 15.84 17.64
C SER A 205 -1.65 15.37 16.34
N LYS A 206 -0.72 14.43 16.43
CA LYS A 206 -0.20 13.66 15.30
C LYS A 206 -1.36 12.88 14.71
N LEU A 207 -1.98 13.44 13.68
CA LEU A 207 -2.92 12.74 12.82
C LEU A 207 -2.13 11.70 12.02
N SER A 208 -2.29 10.44 12.38
CA SER A 208 -1.80 9.31 11.58
C SER A 208 -2.67 9.21 10.33
N TYR A 209 -2.12 9.58 9.18
CA TYR A 209 -2.78 9.45 7.89
C TYR A 209 -2.39 8.12 7.25
N GLY A 210 -3.34 7.19 7.17
CA GLY A 210 -3.24 6.05 6.27
C GLY A 210 -3.87 6.43 4.93
N ALA A 211 -3.09 6.63 3.88
CA ALA A 211 -3.61 6.77 2.53
C ALA A 211 -3.73 5.39 1.90
N VAL A 212 -4.96 4.93 1.63
CA VAL A 212 -5.23 3.73 0.83
C VAL A 212 -5.56 4.21 -0.58
N SER A 213 -4.78 3.77 -1.54
CA SER A 213 -4.94 4.13 -2.93
C SER A 213 -5.50 2.97 -3.74
N TYR A 214 -6.48 3.25 -4.58
CA TYR A 214 -7.15 2.28 -5.43
C TYR A 214 -6.92 2.61 -6.90
N THR A 215 -6.43 1.63 -7.68
CA THR A 215 -6.35 1.77 -9.14
C THR A 215 -7.17 0.70 -9.83
N HIS A 216 -7.97 1.13 -10.81
CA HIS A 216 -8.61 0.25 -11.77
C HIS A 216 -7.76 0.28 -13.04
N LEU A 217 -6.94 -0.73 -13.25
CA LEU A 217 -6.17 -0.86 -14.48
C LEU A 217 -7.02 -1.63 -15.49
N ARG A 218 -7.51 -0.86 -16.47
CA ARG A 218 -8.21 -1.24 -17.72
C ARG A 218 -9.15 -2.47 -17.72
N ALA A 219 -10.39 -2.17 -18.09
CA ALA A 219 -11.23 -3.13 -18.80
C ALA A 219 -10.73 -3.30 -20.23
#